data_6d026cfee5ba38ddf1c7fe00ce5f52d1
#
_entry.id   6d026cfee5ba38ddf1c7fe00ce5f52d1
#
_cell.length_a   1.000
_cell.length_b   1.000
_cell.length_c   1.000
_cell.angle_alpha   90.00
_cell.angle_beta   90.00
_cell.angle_gamma   90.00
#
_symmetry.space_group_name_H-M   'P 1'
#
loop_
_entity.id
_entity.type
_entity.pdbx_description
1 polymer ?
#
loop_
_entity_poly.entity_id
_entity_poly.type
_entity_poly.pdbx_seq_one_letter_code
_entity_poly.pdbx_strand_id
1 'polypeptide(L)'
;MSEFNNVTVVREANVYFDGKVTSRTVVFEDGAKKTLGMMLAGEYSFNTGLAELMEVIGGEMDVLLPGSTHWITVKAGESFDVPAHSKFDLVGKDFADYCCSYIEG
;
A
#
# COMPACT_ATOMS: atom_id res chain seq x y z
N MET A 1 -3.47 7.91 -18.00
CA MET A 1 -2.56 7.73 -16.89
C MET A 1 -2.91 8.74 -15.79
N SER A 2 -3.10 8.29 -14.57
CA SER A 2 -3.41 9.20 -13.46
C SER A 2 -2.14 9.79 -12.87
N GLU A 3 -2.26 10.96 -12.29
CA GLU A 3 -1.11 11.64 -11.68
C GLU A 3 -1.57 12.54 -10.53
N PHE A 4 -0.63 12.84 -9.64
CA PHE A 4 -0.85 13.83 -8.60
C PHE A 4 -0.13 15.11 -8.99
N ASN A 5 -0.83 16.25 -8.88
CA ASN A 5 -0.27 17.56 -9.21
C ASN A 5 -0.07 18.36 -7.94
N ASN A 6 0.93 19.27 -7.96
CA ASN A 6 1.20 20.19 -6.86
C ASN A 6 1.42 19.48 -5.53
N VAL A 7 2.23 18.44 -5.56
CA VAL A 7 2.55 17.64 -4.38
C VAL A 7 4.02 17.75 -4.04
N THR A 8 4.35 17.44 -2.79
CA THR A 8 5.72 17.29 -2.33
C THR A 8 6.05 15.81 -2.26
N VAL A 9 7.19 15.42 -2.83
CA VAL A 9 7.67 14.03 -2.77
C VAL A 9 8.89 13.99 -1.86
N VAL A 10 8.83 13.14 -0.83
CA VAL A 10 10.00 12.89 0.02
C VAL A 10 10.99 12.05 -0.77
N ARG A 11 12.22 12.54 -0.88
CA ARG A 11 13.23 11.92 -1.76
C ARG A 11 13.61 10.51 -1.37
N GLU A 12 13.77 10.27 -0.08
CA GLU A 12 14.22 8.98 0.43
C GLU A 12 13.09 7.97 0.37
N ALA A 13 13.40 6.78 -0.09
CA ALA A 13 12.44 5.68 -0.11
C ALA A 13 12.22 5.13 1.29
N ASN A 14 11.01 4.66 1.53
CA ASN A 14 10.71 3.77 2.65
C ASN A 14 11.06 2.36 2.17
N VAL A 15 11.91 1.66 2.90
CA VAL A 15 12.43 0.35 2.48
C VAL A 15 12.04 -0.69 3.51
N TYR A 16 11.39 -1.74 3.05
CA TYR A 16 10.93 -2.85 3.88
C TYR A 16 11.41 -4.16 3.29
N PHE A 17 11.60 -5.17 4.15
CA PHE A 17 11.93 -6.55 3.73
C PHE A 17 13.13 -6.60 2.78
N ASP A 18 14.23 -5.96 3.19
CA ASP A 18 15.49 -5.95 2.44
C ASP A 18 15.35 -5.41 1.01
N GLY A 19 14.45 -4.44 0.81
CA GLY A 19 14.27 -3.80 -0.49
C GLY A 19 13.24 -4.46 -1.38
N LYS A 20 12.59 -5.52 -0.94
CA LYS A 20 11.54 -6.17 -1.72
C LYS A 20 10.26 -5.35 -1.80
N VAL A 21 10.05 -4.47 -0.82
CA VAL A 21 8.94 -3.53 -0.82
C VAL A 21 9.53 -2.14 -0.59
N THR A 22 9.25 -1.22 -1.48
CA THR A 22 9.70 0.17 -1.36
C THR A 22 8.55 1.11 -1.66
N SER A 23 8.57 2.30 -1.06
CA SER A 23 7.60 3.33 -1.37
C SER A 23 8.20 4.71 -1.20
N ARG A 24 7.55 5.70 -1.83
CA ARG A 24 7.91 7.12 -1.67
C ARG A 24 6.70 7.83 -1.10
N THR A 25 6.95 8.69 -0.13
CA THR A 25 5.89 9.47 0.51
C THR A 25 5.57 10.70 -0.33
N VAL A 26 4.29 10.91 -0.58
CA VAL A 26 3.75 12.06 -1.28
C VAL A 26 2.91 12.85 -0.29
N VAL A 27 3.20 14.15 -0.17
CA VAL A 27 2.47 15.05 0.74
C VAL A 27 1.68 16.05 -0.09
N PHE A 28 0.39 16.12 0.20
CA PHE A 28 -0.54 17.01 -0.50
C PHE A 28 -0.60 18.37 0.20
N GLU A 29 -1.15 19.37 -0.50
CA GLU A 29 -1.21 20.75 0.02
C GLU A 29 -1.97 20.86 1.34
N ASP A 30 -2.99 20.03 1.54
CA ASP A 30 -3.78 20.00 2.77
C ASP A 30 -3.12 19.21 3.91
N GLY A 31 -1.91 18.70 3.69
CA GLY A 31 -1.19 17.91 4.68
C GLY A 31 -1.49 16.41 4.62
N ALA A 32 -2.41 15.97 3.79
CA ALA A 32 -2.67 14.55 3.61
C ALA A 32 -1.46 13.85 3.02
N LYS A 33 -1.27 12.59 3.36
CA LYS A 33 -0.13 11.80 2.89
C LYS A 33 -0.60 10.53 2.23
N LYS A 34 0.11 10.15 1.16
CA LYS A 34 -0.02 8.84 0.52
C LYS A 34 1.38 8.32 0.23
N THR A 35 1.49 7.02 0.00
CA THR A 35 2.73 6.44 -0.50
C THR A 35 2.48 5.76 -1.83
N LEU A 36 3.45 5.86 -2.72
CA LEU A 36 3.45 5.17 -4.00
C LEU A 36 4.55 4.11 -3.93
N GLY A 37 4.18 2.86 -4.05
CA GLY A 37 5.11 1.78 -3.79
C GLY A 37 5.12 0.68 -4.83
N MET A 38 6.15 -0.14 -4.71
CA MET A 38 6.32 -1.32 -5.53
C MET A 38 6.67 -2.47 -4.62
N MET A 39 5.97 -3.58 -4.80
CA MET A 39 6.16 -4.80 -4.04
C MET A 39 6.58 -5.91 -5.00
N LEU A 40 7.68 -6.58 -4.70
CA LEU A 40 8.15 -7.72 -5.47
C LEU A 40 7.51 -9.01 -4.95
N ALA A 41 7.76 -10.13 -5.63
CA ALA A 41 7.24 -11.42 -5.21
C ALA A 41 7.72 -11.77 -3.79
N GLY A 42 6.83 -12.28 -2.96
CA GLY A 42 7.14 -12.67 -1.58
C GLY A 42 5.94 -12.61 -0.69
N GLU A 43 6.16 -12.99 0.58
CA GLU A 43 5.13 -12.94 1.61
C GLU A 43 5.49 -11.85 2.61
N TYR A 44 4.52 -11.00 2.94
CA TYR A 44 4.76 -9.82 3.77
C TYR A 44 3.67 -9.67 4.82
N SER A 45 4.05 -9.07 5.95
CA SER A 45 3.12 -8.75 7.02
C SER A 45 3.34 -7.32 7.45
N PHE A 46 2.28 -6.54 7.52
CA PHE A 46 2.33 -5.13 7.88
C PHE A 46 1.38 -4.81 9.02
N ASN A 47 1.79 -3.84 9.84
CA ASN A 47 0.93 -3.28 10.88
C ASN A 47 0.49 -1.89 10.47
N THR A 48 -0.76 -1.53 10.79
CA THR A 48 -1.27 -0.19 10.55
C THR A 48 -1.24 0.63 11.83
N GLY A 49 -0.92 1.90 11.71
CA GLY A 49 -1.20 2.90 12.73
C GLY A 49 -2.57 3.51 12.43
N LEU A 50 -2.63 4.35 11.41
CA LEU A 50 -3.90 4.85 10.86
C LEU A 50 -4.55 3.79 9.99
N ALA A 51 -5.85 3.92 9.75
CA ALA A 51 -6.52 3.14 8.72
C ALA A 51 -5.91 3.46 7.36
N GLU A 52 -5.96 2.51 6.45
CA GLU A 52 -5.34 2.65 5.12
C GLU A 52 -6.31 2.24 4.03
N LEU A 53 -6.27 2.97 2.93
CA LEU A 53 -6.89 2.55 1.68
C LEU A 53 -5.75 2.13 0.75
N MET A 54 -5.73 0.87 0.36
CA MET A 54 -4.73 0.32 -0.54
C MET A 54 -5.34 0.17 -1.93
N GLU A 55 -4.72 0.82 -2.91
CA GLU A 55 -5.13 0.73 -4.31
C GLU A 55 -4.07 -0.01 -5.09
N VAL A 56 -4.46 -1.03 -5.85
CA VAL A 56 -3.53 -1.75 -6.73
C VAL A 56 -3.60 -1.09 -8.10
N ILE A 57 -2.47 -0.57 -8.57
CA ILE A 57 -2.38 0.16 -9.84
C ILE A 57 -1.92 -0.77 -10.95
N GLY A 58 -0.98 -1.66 -10.65
CA GLY A 58 -0.47 -2.63 -11.61
C GLY A 58 -0.17 -3.95 -10.91
N GLY A 59 -0.22 -5.05 -11.66
CA GLY A 59 -0.02 -6.37 -11.08
C GLY A 59 -1.20 -6.81 -10.23
N GLU A 60 -0.91 -7.62 -9.22
CA GLU A 60 -1.92 -8.10 -8.28
C GLU A 60 -1.27 -8.57 -6.99
N MET A 61 -2.05 -8.65 -5.93
CA MET A 61 -1.60 -9.20 -4.65
C MET A 61 -2.72 -9.99 -3.99
N ASP A 62 -2.34 -10.99 -3.20
CA ASP A 62 -3.28 -11.67 -2.32
C ASP A 62 -3.21 -11.01 -0.95
N VAL A 63 -4.36 -10.85 -0.32
CA VAL A 63 -4.48 -10.13 0.94
C VAL A 63 -5.27 -10.96 1.94
N LEU A 64 -4.74 -11.06 3.16
CA LEU A 64 -5.47 -11.60 4.29
C LEU A 64 -5.73 -10.45 5.25
N LEU A 65 -6.97 -9.99 5.28
CA LEU A 65 -7.36 -8.86 6.12
C LEU A 65 -7.48 -9.26 7.59
N PRO A 66 -7.37 -8.30 8.53
CA PRO A 66 -7.47 -8.60 9.96
C PRO A 66 -8.78 -9.31 10.29
N GLY A 67 -8.68 -10.39 11.06
CA GLY A 67 -9.83 -11.18 11.48
C GLY A 67 -10.42 -12.09 10.41
N SER A 68 -9.88 -12.05 9.20
CA SER A 68 -10.34 -12.91 8.11
C SER A 68 -9.54 -14.21 8.07
N THR A 69 -10.18 -15.28 7.63
CA THR A 69 -9.53 -16.57 7.39
C THR A 69 -9.43 -16.88 5.90
N HIS A 70 -9.92 -15.99 5.05
CA HIS A 70 -9.92 -16.17 3.60
C HIS A 70 -9.05 -15.13 2.92
N TRP A 71 -8.16 -15.59 2.08
CA TRP A 71 -7.35 -14.73 1.23
C TRP A 71 -8.19 -14.21 0.07
N ILE A 72 -8.00 -12.93 -0.25
CA ILE A 72 -8.63 -12.33 -1.43
C ILE A 72 -7.53 -11.90 -2.40
N THR A 73 -7.83 -11.97 -3.69
CA THR A 73 -6.91 -11.46 -4.73
C THR A 73 -7.41 -10.09 -5.15
N VAL A 74 -6.51 -9.10 -5.08
CA VAL A 74 -6.80 -7.72 -5.50
C VAL A 74 -5.96 -7.43 -6.72
N LYS A 75 -6.62 -7.10 -7.82
CA LYS A 75 -5.99 -6.87 -9.12
C LYS A 75 -5.92 -5.40 -9.45
N ALA A 76 -5.14 -5.06 -10.47
CA ALA A 76 -5.02 -3.68 -10.95
C ALA A 76 -6.41 -3.04 -11.16
N GLY A 77 -6.60 -1.86 -10.64
CA GLY A 77 -7.87 -1.14 -10.66
C GLY A 77 -8.77 -1.41 -9.47
N GLU A 78 -8.40 -2.34 -8.59
CA GLU A 78 -9.16 -2.68 -7.39
C GLU A 78 -8.48 -2.13 -6.15
N SER A 79 -9.22 -2.07 -5.05
CA SER A 79 -8.72 -1.54 -3.79
C SER A 79 -9.30 -2.29 -2.60
N PHE A 80 -8.69 -2.08 -1.43
CA PHE A 80 -9.20 -2.63 -0.18
C PHE A 80 -8.84 -1.70 0.98
N ASP A 81 -9.65 -1.76 2.02
CA ASP A 81 -9.47 -0.97 3.24
C ASP A 81 -8.87 -1.82 4.35
N VAL A 82 -7.97 -1.24 5.12
CA VAL A 82 -7.38 -1.89 6.30
C VAL A 82 -7.69 -1.01 7.51
N PRO A 83 -8.29 -1.57 8.58
CA PRO A 83 -8.59 -0.77 9.78
C PRO A 83 -7.32 -0.33 10.50
N ALA A 84 -7.45 0.73 11.30
CA ALA A 84 -6.36 1.24 12.13
C ALA A 84 -5.94 0.21 13.19
N HIS A 85 -4.67 0.30 13.61
CA HIS A 85 -4.11 -0.52 14.69
C HIS A 85 -4.32 -2.01 14.48
N SER A 86 -4.07 -2.46 13.25
CA SER A 86 -4.34 -3.84 12.83
C SER A 86 -3.13 -4.42 12.12
N LYS A 87 -3.17 -5.74 11.93
CA LYS A 87 -2.16 -6.46 11.16
C LYS A 87 -2.83 -7.13 9.98
N PHE A 88 -2.19 -7.06 8.81
CA PHE A 88 -2.66 -7.75 7.62
C PHE A 88 -1.48 -8.38 6.88
N ASP A 89 -1.77 -9.44 6.15
CA ASP A 89 -0.75 -10.19 5.41
C ASP A 89 -0.98 -10.04 3.91
N LEU A 90 0.12 -10.00 3.17
CA LEU A 90 0.13 -9.86 1.72
C LEU A 90 1.01 -10.91 1.09
N VAL A 91 0.62 -11.38 -0.09
CA VAL A 91 1.48 -12.19 -0.94
C VAL A 91 1.59 -11.50 -2.28
N GLY A 92 2.81 -11.10 -2.63
CA GLY A 92 3.14 -10.62 -3.97
C GLY A 92 3.47 -11.81 -4.85
N LYS A 93 2.81 -11.92 -6.00
CA LYS A 93 3.02 -13.06 -6.91
C LYS A 93 4.15 -12.78 -7.88
N ASP A 94 4.15 -11.62 -8.48
CA ASP A 94 5.18 -11.18 -9.42
C ASP A 94 5.62 -9.79 -9.00
N PHE A 95 4.79 -8.81 -9.26
CA PHE A 95 4.96 -7.48 -8.72
C PHE A 95 3.59 -6.88 -8.42
N ALA A 96 3.57 -5.88 -7.55
CA ALA A 96 2.37 -5.08 -7.33
C ALA A 96 2.77 -3.62 -7.20
N ASP A 97 2.23 -2.80 -8.09
CA ASP A 97 2.35 -1.35 -8.06
C ASP A 97 1.14 -0.84 -7.29
N TYR A 98 1.36 -0.09 -6.21
CA TYR A 98 0.27 0.27 -5.31
C TYR A 98 0.37 1.70 -4.80
N CYS A 99 -0.77 2.22 -4.39
CA CYS A 99 -0.87 3.50 -3.69
C CYS A 99 -1.57 3.25 -2.35
N CYS A 100 -0.94 3.71 -1.27
CA CYS A 100 -1.50 3.61 0.07
C CYS A 100 -1.91 5.00 0.54
N SER A 101 -3.19 5.17 0.88
CA SER A 101 -3.70 6.41 1.46
C SER A 101 -3.90 6.20 2.95
N TYR A 102 -3.39 7.12 3.77
CA TYR A 102 -3.53 7.07 5.22
C TYR A 102 -4.75 7.90 5.61
N ILE A 103 -5.68 7.25 6.30
CA ILE A 103 -6.97 7.83 6.62
C ILE A 103 -6.99 8.22 8.09
N GLU A 104 -7.07 9.53 8.36
CA GLU A 104 -7.25 10.04 9.72
C GLU A 104 -8.74 9.99 10.06
N GLY A 105 -9.04 9.36 11.17
CA GLY A 105 -10.44 9.19 11.55
C GLY A 105 -10.77 9.65 12.92
#